data_c64bd3278e92c0a0ba5673f9bbab0f9b
#
_entry.id   c64bd3278e92c0a0ba5673f9bbab0f9b
#
_cell.length_a   1.000
_cell.length_b   1.000
_cell.length_c   1.000
_cell.angle_alpha   90.00
_cell.angle_beta   90.00
_cell.angle_gamma   90.00
#
_symmetry.space_group_name_H-M   'P 1'
#
loop_
_entity.id
_entity.type
_entity.pdbx_description
1 polymer ?
#
loop_
_entity_poly.entity_id
_entity_poly.type
_entity_poly.pdbx_seq_one_letter_code
_entity_poly.pdbx_strand_id
1 'polypeptide(L)'
;LKLVVKSHPKESLDGIDGDIYTEALGLENYGKTWMYSDTHPFILGKKAIFSISFYSGVVLDMLAINKPTIEYLNLSDLPSYDNSDSLRDGDGEPVFQYRYTNLVLGASSKLELEQHVESILNRYEATVLSLRSRYDNFFKTFDGASEMVANDIYKKIQ
;
A
#
# COMPACT_ATOMS: atom_id res chain seq x y z
N LEU A 1 -15.60 0.20 -12.07
CA LEU A 1 -14.63 -0.36 -11.14
C LEU A 1 -15.33 -1.14 -10.03
N LYS A 2 -14.69 -2.20 -9.54
CA LYS A 2 -15.15 -2.94 -8.37
C LYS A 2 -14.07 -2.81 -7.29
N LEU A 3 -14.48 -2.42 -6.08
CA LEU A 3 -13.59 -2.35 -4.93
C LEU A 3 -13.47 -3.72 -4.26
N VAL A 4 -12.27 -4.15 -3.98
CA VAL A 4 -12.02 -5.32 -3.13
C VAL A 4 -11.38 -4.83 -1.84
N VAL A 5 -12.06 -5.03 -0.73
CA VAL A 5 -11.54 -4.73 0.61
C VAL A 5 -10.77 -5.95 1.09
N LYS A 6 -9.50 -5.76 1.40
CA LYS A 6 -8.63 -6.75 2.05
C LYS A 6 -8.21 -6.18 3.38
N SER A 7 -8.80 -6.71 4.42
CA SER A 7 -8.51 -6.28 5.79
C SER A 7 -7.19 -6.82 6.31
N HIS A 8 -6.76 -6.28 7.43
CA HIS A 8 -5.68 -6.86 8.21
C HIS A 8 -6.09 -8.27 8.69
N PRO A 9 -5.14 -9.23 8.84
CA PRO A 9 -5.47 -10.60 9.28
C PRO A 9 -6.18 -10.71 10.63
N LYS A 10 -6.16 -9.65 11.44
CA LYS A 10 -6.86 -9.58 12.73
C LYS A 10 -8.28 -9.03 12.64
N GLU A 11 -8.67 -8.52 11.49
CA GLU A 11 -9.99 -7.96 11.21
C GLU A 11 -10.89 -9.04 10.62
N SER A 12 -12.18 -8.95 10.85
CA SER A 12 -13.20 -9.88 10.34
C SER A 12 -14.37 -9.11 9.75
N LEU A 13 -14.95 -9.62 8.65
CA LEU A 13 -16.16 -9.05 8.09
C LEU A 13 -17.36 -9.16 9.05
N ASP A 14 -17.39 -10.15 9.91
CA ASP A 14 -18.43 -10.39 10.92
C ASP A 14 -18.20 -9.59 12.22
N GLY A 15 -17.17 -8.73 12.26
CA GLY A 15 -16.83 -7.88 13.40
C GLY A 15 -17.09 -6.39 13.16
N ILE A 16 -16.68 -5.57 14.13
CA ILE A 16 -16.81 -4.11 14.10
C ILE A 16 -16.25 -3.51 12.79
N ASP A 17 -15.15 -4.06 12.29
CA ASP A 17 -14.53 -3.56 11.04
C ASP A 17 -15.42 -3.85 9.84
N GLY A 18 -16.12 -4.99 9.82
CA GLY A 18 -17.11 -5.32 8.79
C GLY A 18 -18.31 -4.39 8.81
N ASP A 19 -18.77 -3.99 9.99
CA ASP A 19 -19.87 -3.03 10.15
C ASP A 19 -19.46 -1.66 9.57
N ILE A 20 -18.23 -1.19 9.81
CA ILE A 20 -17.71 0.06 9.25
C ILE A 20 -17.70 0.00 7.71
N TYR A 21 -17.26 -1.10 7.12
CA TYR A 21 -17.26 -1.25 5.67
C TYR A 21 -18.67 -1.31 5.08
N THR A 22 -19.59 -2.02 5.75
CA THR A 22 -20.99 -2.12 5.29
C THR A 22 -21.73 -0.80 5.42
N GLU A 23 -21.49 -0.03 6.46
CA GLU A 23 -22.05 1.31 6.63
C GLU A 23 -21.51 2.27 5.55
N ALA A 24 -20.19 2.28 5.34
CA ALA A 24 -19.56 3.20 4.40
C ALA A 24 -19.82 2.89 2.93
N LEU A 25 -19.94 1.61 2.56
CA LEU A 25 -20.02 1.16 1.16
C LEU A 25 -21.41 0.68 0.76
N GLY A 26 -22.32 0.53 1.72
CA GLY A 26 -23.68 0.03 1.55
C GLY A 26 -23.72 -1.50 1.42
N LEU A 27 -24.44 -2.16 2.32
CA LEU A 27 -24.59 -3.62 2.30
C LEU A 27 -25.30 -4.09 1.02
N GLU A 28 -26.24 -3.32 0.51
CA GLU A 28 -26.99 -3.58 -0.74
C GLU A 28 -26.08 -3.60 -1.99
N ASN A 29 -24.90 -3.03 -1.87
CA ASN A 29 -23.87 -2.95 -2.92
C ASN A 29 -22.86 -4.10 -2.86
N TYR A 30 -22.90 -4.91 -1.79
CA TYR A 30 -21.99 -6.04 -1.63
C TYR A 30 -22.12 -7.05 -2.77
N GLY A 31 -21.01 -7.49 -3.29
CA GLY A 31 -20.94 -8.37 -4.45
C GLY A 31 -21.10 -7.64 -5.80
N LYS A 32 -21.68 -6.44 -5.83
CA LYS A 32 -21.87 -5.61 -7.03
C LYS A 32 -20.70 -4.65 -7.25
N THR A 33 -20.60 -3.62 -6.40
CA THR A 33 -19.59 -2.57 -6.51
C THR A 33 -18.41 -2.78 -5.59
N TRP A 34 -18.60 -3.51 -4.50
CA TRP A 34 -17.53 -3.88 -3.57
C TRP A 34 -17.68 -5.31 -3.06
N MET A 35 -16.59 -5.85 -2.55
CA MET A 35 -16.57 -7.14 -1.88
C MET A 35 -15.39 -7.21 -0.90
N TYR A 36 -15.54 -8.05 0.11
CA TYR A 36 -14.48 -8.41 1.02
C TYR A 36 -13.73 -9.66 0.53
N SER A 37 -12.44 -9.77 0.82
CA SER A 37 -11.65 -10.93 0.45
C SER A 37 -10.50 -11.19 1.42
N ASP A 38 -10.36 -12.43 1.86
CA ASP A 38 -9.22 -12.92 2.64
C ASP A 38 -8.06 -13.40 1.77
N THR A 39 -8.23 -13.34 0.46
CA THR A 39 -7.19 -13.77 -0.49
C THR A 39 -5.93 -12.94 -0.29
N HIS A 40 -4.78 -13.58 -0.39
CA HIS A 40 -3.48 -12.93 -0.24
C HIS A 40 -3.35 -11.70 -1.16
N PRO A 41 -2.85 -10.55 -0.67
CA PRO A 41 -2.78 -9.29 -1.42
C PRO A 41 -2.08 -9.43 -2.79
N PHE A 42 -1.03 -10.21 -2.87
CA PHE A 42 -0.30 -10.46 -4.11
C PHE A 42 -1.19 -11.11 -5.20
N ILE A 43 -2.08 -12.01 -4.81
CA ILE A 43 -3.02 -12.66 -5.74
C ILE A 43 -4.09 -11.68 -6.20
N LEU A 44 -4.63 -10.89 -5.27
CA LEU A 44 -5.60 -9.83 -5.56
C LEU A 44 -4.96 -8.77 -6.47
N GLY A 45 -3.76 -8.35 -6.15
CA GLY A 45 -2.99 -7.36 -6.89
C GLY A 45 -2.78 -7.73 -8.36
N LYS A 46 -2.56 -9.01 -8.68
CA LYS A 46 -2.44 -9.45 -10.08
C LYS A 46 -3.67 -9.10 -10.93
N LYS A 47 -4.85 -9.07 -10.32
CA LYS A 47 -6.13 -8.74 -10.99
C LYS A 47 -6.55 -7.28 -10.80
N ALA A 48 -5.92 -6.56 -9.89
CA ALA A 48 -6.22 -5.16 -9.63
C ALA A 48 -5.62 -4.24 -10.69
N ILE A 49 -6.22 -3.09 -10.90
CA ILE A 49 -5.62 -1.99 -11.69
C ILE A 49 -4.62 -1.25 -10.80
N PHE A 50 -5.01 -0.93 -9.57
CA PHE A 50 -4.18 -0.28 -8.55
C PHE A 50 -4.64 -0.72 -7.17
N SER A 51 -3.89 -0.36 -6.15
CA SER A 51 -4.27 -0.55 -4.74
C SER A 51 -4.34 0.79 -4.00
N ILE A 52 -5.14 0.81 -2.93
CA ILE A 52 -5.12 1.86 -1.94
C ILE A 52 -4.65 1.23 -0.63
N SER A 53 -3.72 1.85 0.03
CA SER A 53 -3.11 1.34 1.25
C SER A 53 -3.16 2.41 2.34
N PHE A 54 -3.28 1.96 3.59
CA PHE A 54 -3.22 2.79 4.79
C PHE A 54 -1.97 2.41 5.58
N TYR A 55 -0.79 2.82 5.09
CA TYR A 55 0.49 2.53 5.72
C TYR A 55 0.77 1.04 5.90
N SER A 56 0.93 0.32 4.80
CA SER A 56 1.15 -1.13 4.81
C SER A 56 2.29 -1.55 3.90
N GLY A 57 3.07 -2.54 4.34
CA GLY A 57 4.13 -3.19 3.54
C GLY A 57 3.65 -3.86 2.25
N VAL A 58 2.35 -4.09 2.10
CA VAL A 58 1.72 -4.59 0.86
C VAL A 58 2.06 -3.72 -0.36
N VAL A 59 2.41 -2.46 -0.14
CA VAL A 59 2.91 -1.56 -1.19
C VAL A 59 4.04 -2.18 -1.99
N LEU A 60 5.00 -2.80 -1.32
CA LEU A 60 6.17 -3.41 -1.98
C LEU A 60 5.76 -4.62 -2.83
N ASP A 61 4.78 -5.41 -2.36
CA ASP A 61 4.23 -6.53 -3.13
C ASP A 61 3.55 -6.04 -4.41
N MET A 62 2.81 -4.92 -4.31
CA MET A 62 2.14 -4.31 -5.46
C MET A 62 3.14 -3.78 -6.48
N LEU A 63 4.17 -3.07 -6.01
CA LEU A 63 5.24 -2.57 -6.88
C LEU A 63 6.00 -3.70 -7.58
N ALA A 64 6.27 -4.80 -6.87
CA ALA A 64 6.94 -5.98 -7.44
C ALA A 64 6.17 -6.60 -8.62
N ILE A 65 4.84 -6.43 -8.65
CA ILE A 65 3.98 -6.89 -9.76
C ILE A 65 3.48 -5.76 -10.67
N ASN A 66 4.16 -4.61 -10.65
CA ASN A 66 3.86 -3.44 -11.47
C ASN A 66 2.45 -2.88 -11.26
N LYS A 67 2.01 -2.80 -10.01
CA LYS A 67 0.72 -2.20 -9.65
C LYS A 67 0.95 -0.91 -8.88
N PRO A 68 0.44 0.23 -9.36
CA PRO A 68 0.52 1.47 -8.60
C PRO A 68 -0.28 1.37 -7.30
N THR A 69 0.24 2.00 -6.26
CA THR A 69 -0.43 2.11 -4.97
C THR A 69 -0.60 3.56 -4.59
N ILE A 70 -1.79 3.92 -4.16
CA ILE A 70 -2.07 5.18 -3.50
C ILE A 70 -1.99 4.91 -1.99
N GLU A 71 -1.14 5.62 -1.28
CA GLU A 71 -1.11 5.58 0.18
C GLU A 71 -1.95 6.74 0.70
N TYR A 72 -3.10 6.41 1.29
CA TYR A 72 -4.01 7.40 1.87
C TYR A 72 -3.78 7.52 3.37
N LEU A 73 -3.41 8.70 3.82
CA LEU A 73 -3.29 9.04 5.24
C LEU A 73 -3.72 10.49 5.44
N ASN A 74 -4.85 10.67 6.09
CA ASN A 74 -5.31 11.97 6.58
C ASN A 74 -5.15 12.00 8.10
N LEU A 75 -4.20 12.80 8.58
CA LEU A 75 -3.91 12.97 10.01
C LEU A 75 -4.41 14.30 10.55
N SER A 76 -5.09 15.11 9.73
CA SER A 76 -5.50 16.47 10.10
C SER A 76 -6.43 16.52 11.30
N ASP A 77 -7.23 15.49 11.51
CA ASP A 77 -8.23 15.39 12.56
C ASP A 77 -7.78 14.53 13.76
N LEU A 78 -6.57 14.00 13.70
CA LEU A 78 -6.03 13.20 14.78
C LEU A 78 -5.28 14.10 15.76
N PRO A 79 -5.45 13.90 17.09
CA PRO A 79 -4.55 14.51 18.06
C PRO A 79 -3.12 14.09 17.69
N SER A 80 -2.17 15.00 17.89
CA SER A 80 -0.79 14.85 17.45
C SER A 80 -0.32 13.40 17.52
N TYR A 81 -0.01 12.84 16.37
CA TYR A 81 0.52 11.48 16.26
C TYR A 81 1.90 11.48 16.91
N ASP A 82 1.92 11.23 18.20
CA ASP A 82 3.15 11.10 18.96
C ASP A 82 3.51 9.62 19.07
N ASN A 83 4.13 9.14 18.02
CA ASN A 83 4.88 7.91 18.08
C ASN A 83 6.36 8.31 18.15
N SER A 84 6.92 8.26 19.35
CA SER A 84 8.33 8.57 19.60
C SER A 84 9.30 7.73 18.76
N ASP A 85 8.83 6.57 18.27
CA ASP A 85 9.60 5.64 17.44
C ASP A 85 9.44 5.92 15.92
N SER A 86 8.60 6.89 15.53
CA SER A 86 8.45 7.27 14.13
C SER A 86 9.70 7.92 13.59
N LEU A 87 10.07 7.58 12.37
CA LEU A 87 11.05 8.34 11.62
C LEU A 87 10.51 9.77 11.44
N ARG A 88 11.39 10.75 11.67
CA ARG A 88 11.08 12.16 11.48
C ARG A 88 12.04 12.76 10.48
N ASP A 89 11.55 13.71 9.70
CA ASP A 89 12.38 14.51 8.79
C ASP A 89 13.18 15.58 9.52
N GLY A 90 13.87 16.43 8.77
CA GLY A 90 14.68 17.53 9.31
C GLY A 90 13.86 18.60 10.04
N ASP A 91 12.58 18.70 9.77
CA ASP A 91 11.65 19.65 10.39
C ASP A 91 10.89 19.01 11.58
N GLY A 92 11.13 17.73 11.85
CA GLY A 92 10.54 16.98 12.95
C GLY A 92 9.16 16.39 12.64
N GLU A 93 8.70 16.44 11.39
CA GLU A 93 7.45 15.85 10.96
C GLU A 93 7.55 14.33 10.74
N PRO A 94 6.49 13.57 11.02
CA PRO A 94 6.48 12.13 10.78
C PRO A 94 6.74 11.79 9.32
N VAL A 95 7.70 10.90 9.08
CA VAL A 95 8.04 10.42 7.73
C VAL A 95 7.33 9.12 7.44
N PHE A 96 6.50 9.12 6.43
CA PHE A 96 5.93 7.90 5.86
C PHE A 96 6.88 7.36 4.81
N GLN A 97 7.59 6.29 5.14
CA GLN A 97 8.74 5.81 4.37
C GLN A 97 8.45 5.60 2.87
N TYR A 98 7.25 5.14 2.51
CA TYR A 98 6.92 4.89 1.10
C TYR A 98 6.63 6.18 0.33
N ARG A 99 6.06 7.20 0.98
CA ARG A 99 5.91 8.54 0.39
C ARG A 99 7.25 9.24 0.27
N TYR A 100 8.06 9.19 1.33
CA TYR A 100 9.38 9.81 1.36
C TYR A 100 10.30 9.25 0.27
N THR A 101 10.22 7.95 0.00
CA THR A 101 10.97 7.31 -1.07
C THR A 101 10.29 7.40 -2.44
N ASN A 102 9.13 8.07 -2.53
CA ASN A 102 8.32 8.19 -3.74
C ASN A 102 7.95 6.84 -4.39
N LEU A 103 7.77 5.81 -3.59
CA LEU A 103 7.35 4.48 -4.05
C LEU A 103 5.82 4.36 -4.16
N VAL A 104 5.09 5.34 -3.65
CA VAL A 104 3.63 5.42 -3.70
C VAL A 104 3.18 6.80 -4.18
N LEU A 105 1.91 6.89 -4.55
CA LEU A 105 1.20 8.15 -4.74
C LEU A 105 0.58 8.52 -3.39
N GLY A 106 1.17 9.48 -2.68
CA GLY A 106 0.68 9.91 -1.37
C GLY A 106 -0.56 10.78 -1.49
N ALA A 107 -1.60 10.48 -0.70
CA ALA A 107 -2.80 11.29 -0.59
C ALA A 107 -3.14 11.56 0.87
N SER A 108 -3.31 12.83 1.23
CA SER A 108 -3.68 13.28 2.59
C SER A 108 -5.11 13.81 2.65
N SER A 109 -5.76 13.91 1.51
CA SER A 109 -7.14 14.38 1.38
C SER A 109 -7.92 13.55 0.36
N LYS A 110 -9.24 13.62 0.45
CA LYS A 110 -10.13 13.00 -0.54
C LYS A 110 -9.86 13.52 -1.95
N LEU A 111 -9.62 14.82 -2.07
CA LEU A 111 -9.32 15.44 -3.37
C LEU A 111 -8.07 14.87 -4.00
N GLU A 112 -6.97 14.73 -3.23
CA GLU A 112 -5.74 14.13 -3.73
C GLU A 112 -5.92 12.66 -4.11
N LEU A 113 -6.70 11.91 -3.32
CA LEU A 113 -7.06 10.53 -3.64
C LEU A 113 -7.78 10.45 -5.00
N GLU A 114 -8.79 11.28 -5.21
CA GLU A 114 -9.56 11.34 -6.47
C GLU A 114 -8.65 11.70 -7.65
N GLN A 115 -7.78 12.69 -7.50
CA GLN A 115 -6.80 13.08 -8.52
C GLN A 115 -5.84 11.95 -8.88
N HIS A 116 -5.35 11.20 -7.89
CA HIS A 116 -4.48 10.05 -8.15
C HIS A 116 -5.22 8.92 -8.84
N VAL A 117 -6.45 8.62 -8.43
CA VAL A 117 -7.29 7.62 -9.12
C VAL A 117 -7.51 8.01 -10.58
N GLU A 118 -7.89 9.26 -10.84
CA GLU A 118 -8.09 9.76 -12.19
C GLU A 118 -6.80 9.72 -13.02
N SER A 119 -5.68 10.12 -12.44
CA SER A 119 -4.36 10.06 -13.09
C SER A 119 -3.97 8.62 -13.46
N ILE A 120 -4.18 7.65 -12.57
CA ILE A 120 -3.90 6.25 -12.85
C ILE A 120 -4.79 5.76 -14.01
N LEU A 121 -6.08 6.05 -13.97
CA LEU A 121 -7.02 5.59 -15.01
C LEU A 121 -6.71 6.19 -16.39
N ASN A 122 -6.27 7.45 -16.42
CA ASN A 122 -5.99 8.15 -17.66
C ASN A 122 -4.57 7.92 -18.20
N ARG A 123 -3.60 7.57 -17.34
CA ARG A 123 -2.16 7.47 -17.68
C ARG A 123 -1.53 6.23 -17.06
N TYR A 124 -2.22 5.11 -17.07
CA TYR A 124 -1.81 3.88 -16.36
C TYR A 124 -0.36 3.50 -16.65
N GLU A 125 0.00 3.33 -17.93
CA GLU A 125 1.33 2.87 -18.33
C GLU A 125 2.44 3.84 -17.86
N ALA A 126 2.21 5.14 -18.00
CA ALA A 126 3.19 6.14 -17.56
C ALA A 126 3.37 6.13 -16.03
N THR A 127 2.29 5.94 -15.29
CA THR A 127 2.32 5.83 -13.83
C THR A 127 3.09 4.58 -13.39
N VAL A 128 2.78 3.43 -14.00
CA VAL A 128 3.47 2.16 -13.73
C VAL A 128 4.96 2.27 -14.02
N LEU A 129 5.34 2.81 -15.19
CA LEU A 129 6.75 2.97 -15.56
C LEU A 129 7.50 3.88 -14.60
N SER A 130 6.89 5.00 -14.18
CA SER A 130 7.50 5.93 -13.23
C SER A 130 7.76 5.27 -11.86
N LEU A 131 6.76 4.56 -11.32
CA LEU A 131 6.89 3.88 -10.03
C LEU A 131 7.86 2.71 -10.12
N ARG A 132 7.84 1.95 -11.22
CA ARG A 132 8.78 0.84 -11.45
C ARG A 132 10.22 1.34 -11.52
N SER A 133 10.49 2.40 -12.23
CA SER A 133 11.84 3.00 -12.28
C SER A 133 12.35 3.41 -10.90
N ARG A 134 11.48 3.97 -10.06
CA ARG A 134 11.84 4.31 -8.67
C ARG A 134 12.11 3.07 -7.83
N TYR A 135 11.27 2.05 -7.95
CA TYR A 135 11.45 0.78 -7.28
C TYR A 135 12.79 0.13 -7.64
N ASP A 136 13.12 0.04 -8.93
CA ASP A 136 14.36 -0.58 -9.40
C ASP A 136 15.60 0.22 -8.98
N ASN A 137 15.48 1.53 -8.81
CA ASN A 137 16.56 2.37 -8.27
C ASN A 137 16.72 2.20 -6.75
N PHE A 138 15.63 1.99 -6.02
CA PHE A 138 15.64 1.87 -4.57
C PHE A 138 15.99 0.46 -4.11
N PHE A 139 15.38 -0.53 -4.73
CA PHE A 139 15.65 -1.95 -4.45
C PHE A 139 16.52 -2.52 -5.57
N LYS A 140 17.78 -2.71 -5.27
CA LYS A 140 18.59 -3.59 -6.12
C LYS A 140 18.01 -4.99 -5.97
N THR A 141 17.44 -5.51 -7.02
CA THR A 141 17.02 -6.91 -7.06
C THR A 141 18.27 -7.77 -7.04
N PHE A 142 18.48 -8.47 -5.94
CA PHE A 142 19.58 -9.41 -5.82
C PHE A 142 19.05 -10.79 -6.20
N ASP A 143 19.27 -11.20 -7.44
CA ASP A 143 19.20 -12.61 -7.78
C ASP A 143 20.18 -13.34 -6.88
N GLY A 144 19.70 -14.37 -6.17
CA GLY A 144 20.53 -15.10 -5.20
C GLY A 144 20.62 -14.47 -3.80
N ALA A 145 19.77 -13.51 -3.42
CA ALA A 145 19.79 -12.89 -2.10
C ALA A 145 19.72 -13.91 -0.95
N SER A 146 18.91 -14.96 -1.08
CA SER A 146 18.82 -16.04 -0.09
C SER A 146 20.12 -16.81 0.05
N GLU A 147 20.81 -17.08 -1.06
CA GLU A 147 22.10 -17.75 -1.06
C GLU A 147 23.20 -16.87 -0.44
N MET A 148 23.19 -15.58 -0.75
CA MET A 148 24.11 -14.62 -0.12
C MET A 148 23.94 -14.58 1.39
N VAL A 149 22.69 -14.48 1.88
CA VAL A 149 22.39 -14.48 3.32
C VAL A 149 22.82 -15.80 3.96
N ALA A 150 22.51 -16.94 3.36
CA ALA A 150 22.93 -18.25 3.86
C ALA A 150 24.45 -18.37 3.96
N ASN A 151 25.18 -17.91 2.95
CA ASN A 151 26.64 -17.93 2.94
C ASN A 151 27.24 -16.98 3.99
N ASP A 152 26.62 -15.81 4.21
CA ASP A 152 27.10 -14.87 5.24
C ASP A 152 26.88 -15.42 6.66
N ILE A 153 25.74 -16.05 6.90
CA ILE A 153 25.45 -16.74 8.16
C ILE A 153 26.46 -17.87 8.38
N TYR A 154 26.68 -18.72 7.37
CA TYR A 154 27.62 -19.84 7.47
C TYR A 154 29.05 -19.38 7.80
N LYS A 155 29.53 -18.30 7.21
CA LYS A 155 30.86 -17.71 7.50
C LYS A 155 30.98 -17.19 8.92
N LYS A 156 29.88 -16.76 9.55
CA LYS A 156 29.90 -16.22 10.92
C LYS A 156 29.79 -17.29 12.00
N ILE A 157 29.46 -18.53 11.63
CA ILE A 157 29.32 -19.66 12.57
C ILE A 157 30.61 -20.48 12.63
N GLN A 158 31.51 -20.35 11.68
CA GLN A 158 32.86 -20.93 11.69
C GLN A 158 33.85 -20.04 12.47
#